data_086c631e1aa43f5b5cd7d813c55054ff
#
_entry.id   086c631e1aa43f5b5cd7d813c55054ff
#
_cell.length_a   1.000
_cell.length_b   1.000
_cell.length_c   1.000
_cell.angle_alpha   90.00
_cell.angle_beta   90.00
_cell.angle_gamma   90.00
#
_symmetry.space_group_name_H-M   'P 1'
#
loop_
_entity.id
_entity.type
_entity.pdbx_description
1 polymer ?
#
loop_
_entity_poly.entity_id
_entity_poly.type
_entity_poly.pdbx_seq_one_letter_code
_entity_poly.pdbx_strand_id
1 'polypeptide(L)'
;MLEYEVFKDIFDEKIFAKSKPDLLKKVAEYPDRYVGLFRPTKPEAKLLQNLLQSNEIRFGDAFEVAIKQYFINEGWQPLPQKITSKEGDALDIDQLLIKDDKVLFIEQKVRDDHDSTKKRGQISNF
;
A
#
# COMPACT_ATOMS: atom_id res chain seq x y z
N MET A 1 -2.85 13.77 -17.92
CA MET A 1 -1.48 13.44 -17.42
C MET A 1 -1.36 13.93 -15.98
N LEU A 2 -0.65 13.22 -15.12
CA LEU A 2 -0.42 13.65 -13.74
C LEU A 2 0.77 14.62 -13.71
N GLU A 3 0.57 15.81 -13.12
CA GLU A 3 1.63 16.79 -12.95
C GLU A 3 2.67 16.29 -11.94
N TYR A 4 3.95 16.59 -12.19
CA TYR A 4 5.05 16.15 -11.33
C TYR A 4 4.89 16.59 -9.87
N GLU A 5 4.47 17.83 -9.64
CA GLU A 5 4.27 18.35 -8.26
C GLU A 5 3.19 17.56 -7.50
N VAL A 6 2.09 17.22 -8.17
CA VAL A 6 1.03 16.40 -7.57
C VAL A 6 1.55 15.01 -7.24
N PHE A 7 2.31 14.39 -8.14
CA PHE A 7 2.94 13.09 -7.89
C PHE A 7 3.90 13.15 -6.69
N LYS A 8 4.76 14.15 -6.67
CA LYS A 8 5.71 14.38 -5.57
C LYS A 8 5.00 14.55 -4.23
N ASP A 9 3.97 15.39 -4.18
CA ASP A 9 3.21 15.66 -2.94
C ASP A 9 2.53 14.41 -2.40
N ILE A 10 1.99 13.54 -3.27
CA ILE A 10 1.41 12.25 -2.86
C ILE A 10 2.47 11.38 -2.18
N PHE A 11 3.66 11.27 -2.77
CA PHE A 11 4.74 10.46 -2.21
C PHE A 11 5.30 11.05 -0.91
N ASP A 12 5.51 12.35 -0.86
CA ASP A 12 5.99 13.04 0.34
C ASP A 12 5.00 12.85 1.50
N GLU A 13 3.71 13.03 1.27
CA GLU A 13 2.67 12.85 2.29
C GLU A 13 2.56 11.38 2.75
N LYS A 14 2.50 10.45 1.82
CA LYS A 14 2.24 9.03 2.13
C LYS A 14 3.45 8.32 2.74
N ILE A 15 4.66 8.65 2.31
CA ILE A 15 5.87 7.96 2.72
C ILE A 15 6.63 8.77 3.78
N PHE A 16 7.17 9.91 3.39
CA PHE A 16 8.18 10.60 4.17
C PHE A 16 7.62 11.33 5.40
N ALA A 17 6.45 11.93 5.30
CA ALA A 17 5.86 12.68 6.41
C ALA A 17 5.46 11.79 7.60
N LYS A 18 5.13 10.52 7.36
CA LYS A 18 4.59 9.62 8.39
C LYS A 18 5.55 8.53 8.87
N SER A 19 6.52 8.12 8.06
CA SER A 19 7.36 6.95 8.36
C SER A 19 8.18 7.10 9.63
N LYS A 20 8.82 8.24 9.82
CA LYS A 20 9.66 8.51 11.00
C LYS A 20 8.85 8.68 12.30
N PRO A 21 7.79 9.52 12.34
CA PRO A 21 6.93 9.62 13.53
C PRO A 21 6.28 8.29 13.90
N ASP A 22 5.81 7.49 12.95
CA ASP A 22 5.21 6.19 13.22
C ASP A 22 6.23 5.19 13.78
N LEU A 23 7.47 5.23 13.30
CA LEU A 23 8.54 4.40 13.85
C LEU A 23 8.84 4.78 15.30
N LEU A 24 8.97 6.08 15.58
CA LEU A 24 9.22 6.57 16.94
C LEU A 24 8.10 6.17 17.90
N LYS A 25 6.84 6.25 17.46
CA LYS A 25 5.69 5.79 18.23
C LYS A 25 5.78 4.29 18.53
N LYS A 26 6.08 3.46 17.55
CA LYS A 26 6.25 2.01 17.73
C LYS A 26 7.36 1.67 18.70
N VAL A 27 8.49 2.38 18.65
CA VAL A 27 9.60 2.19 19.59
C VAL A 27 9.17 2.52 21.02
N ALA A 28 8.41 3.59 21.20
CA ALA A 28 7.91 4.00 22.51
C ALA A 28 6.86 3.03 23.07
N GLU A 29 5.95 2.53 22.23
CA GLU A 29 4.88 1.61 22.64
C GLU A 29 5.37 0.18 22.86
N TYR A 30 6.36 -0.25 22.08
CA TYR A 30 6.86 -1.64 22.08
C TYR A 30 8.40 -1.71 22.11
N PRO A 31 9.05 -1.18 23.18
CA PRO A 31 10.51 -1.15 23.24
C PRO A 31 11.16 -2.53 23.16
N ASP A 32 10.50 -3.57 23.68
CA ASP A 32 10.98 -4.95 23.68
C ASP A 32 11.16 -5.55 22.27
N ARG A 33 10.54 -4.96 21.28
CA ARG A 33 10.73 -5.38 19.88
C ARG A 33 12.08 -4.95 19.32
N TYR A 34 12.71 -3.92 19.90
CA TYR A 34 13.92 -3.29 19.42
C TYR A 34 15.14 -3.59 20.30
N VAL A 35 14.91 -3.77 21.60
CA VAL A 35 15.96 -3.99 22.60
C VAL A 35 15.63 -5.24 23.39
N GLY A 36 16.59 -6.16 23.52
CA GLY A 36 16.41 -7.37 24.33
C GLY A 36 17.64 -8.26 24.33
N LEU A 37 17.89 -8.90 25.48
CA LEU A 37 19.06 -9.73 25.73
C LEU A 37 19.19 -10.92 24.75
N PHE A 38 18.05 -11.45 24.30
CA PHE A 38 17.98 -12.63 23.43
C PHE A 38 17.67 -12.31 21.96
N ARG A 39 17.83 -11.04 21.56
CA ARG A 39 17.61 -10.66 20.16
C ARG A 39 18.93 -10.75 19.38
N PRO A 40 18.96 -11.56 18.29
CA PRO A 40 20.17 -11.71 17.48
C PRO A 40 20.49 -10.43 16.66
N THR A 41 19.48 -9.58 16.42
CA THR A 41 19.64 -8.38 15.61
C THR A 41 19.92 -7.16 16.49
N LYS A 42 20.95 -6.40 16.15
CA LYS A 42 21.27 -5.14 16.84
C LYS A 42 20.11 -4.13 16.74
N PRO A 43 19.87 -3.30 17.78
CA PRO A 43 18.77 -2.33 17.78
C PRO A 43 18.76 -1.41 16.57
N GLU A 44 19.91 -0.87 16.16
CA GLU A 44 20.00 0.01 14.98
C GLU A 44 19.58 -0.71 13.69
N ALA A 45 20.04 -1.95 13.50
CA ALA A 45 19.67 -2.75 12.34
C ALA A 45 18.16 -3.07 12.34
N LYS A 46 17.57 -3.33 13.50
CA LYS A 46 16.13 -3.56 13.64
C LYS A 46 15.30 -2.31 13.33
N LEU A 47 15.74 -1.16 13.80
CA LEU A 47 15.12 0.13 13.50
C LEU A 47 15.15 0.41 12.00
N LEU A 48 16.31 0.24 11.38
CA LEU A 48 16.47 0.44 9.93
C LEU A 48 15.60 -0.53 9.13
N GLN A 49 15.56 -1.81 9.49
CA GLN A 49 14.71 -2.81 8.86
C GLN A 49 13.24 -2.42 8.90
N ASN A 50 12.74 -1.98 10.06
CA ASN A 50 11.35 -1.56 10.22
C ASN A 50 11.03 -0.29 9.43
N LEU A 51 11.96 0.66 9.38
CA LEU A 51 11.79 1.87 8.59
C LEU A 51 11.71 1.56 7.09
N LEU A 52 12.63 0.74 6.58
CA LEU A 52 12.65 0.34 5.18
C LEU A 52 11.39 -0.45 4.80
N GLN A 53 10.97 -1.39 5.64
CA GLN A 53 9.75 -2.16 5.43
C GLN A 53 8.50 -1.26 5.42
N SER A 54 8.44 -0.30 6.33
CA SER A 54 7.34 0.68 6.37
C SER A 54 7.32 1.55 5.11
N ASN A 55 8.49 1.99 4.63
CA ASN A 55 8.59 2.77 3.40
C ASN A 55 8.15 1.98 2.18
N GLU A 56 8.47 0.69 2.10
CA GLU A 56 8.03 -0.18 1.01
C GLU A 56 6.50 -0.35 0.96
N ILE A 57 5.87 -0.54 2.13
CA ILE A 57 4.40 -0.63 2.23
C ILE A 57 3.78 0.69 1.80
N ARG A 58 4.28 1.82 2.31
CA ARG A 58 3.78 3.16 1.99
C ARG A 58 4.01 3.55 0.54
N PHE A 59 5.09 3.03 -0.06
CA PHE A 59 5.33 3.21 -1.50
C PHE A 59 4.21 2.58 -2.33
N GLY A 60 3.77 1.38 -1.97
CA GLY A 60 2.62 0.73 -2.60
C GLY A 60 1.35 1.60 -2.52
N ASP A 61 1.04 2.09 -1.32
CA ASP A 61 -0.12 2.96 -1.08
C ASP A 61 -0.02 4.28 -1.87
N ALA A 62 1.17 4.89 -1.90
CA ALA A 62 1.40 6.13 -2.65
C ALA A 62 1.23 5.93 -4.16
N PHE A 63 1.73 4.80 -4.65
CA PHE A 63 1.62 4.45 -6.06
C PHE A 63 0.16 4.20 -6.48
N GLU A 64 -0.62 3.54 -5.63
CA GLU A 64 -2.05 3.35 -5.83
C GLU A 64 -2.79 4.70 -5.94
N VAL A 65 -2.51 5.63 -5.03
CA VAL A 65 -3.11 6.98 -5.06
C VAL A 65 -2.70 7.74 -6.33
N ALA A 66 -1.43 7.65 -6.73
CA ALA A 66 -0.94 8.32 -7.94
C ALA A 66 -1.62 7.80 -9.22
N ILE A 67 -1.77 6.48 -9.35
CA ILE A 67 -2.47 5.88 -10.49
C ILE A 67 -3.95 6.27 -10.50
N LYS A 68 -4.61 6.23 -9.35
CA LYS A 68 -6.00 6.66 -9.22
C LYS A 68 -6.18 8.12 -9.68
N GLN A 69 -5.30 9.00 -9.23
CA GLN A 69 -5.34 10.41 -9.61
C GLN A 69 -5.08 10.62 -11.11
N TYR A 70 -4.18 9.84 -11.69
CA TYR A 70 -3.95 9.85 -13.13
C TYR A 70 -5.24 9.53 -13.92
N PHE A 71 -5.95 8.46 -13.56
CA PHE A 71 -7.18 8.10 -14.25
C PHE A 71 -8.31 9.09 -14.01
N ILE A 72 -8.42 9.69 -12.81
CA ILE A 72 -9.38 10.76 -12.54
C ILE A 72 -9.13 11.96 -13.47
N ASN A 73 -7.87 12.33 -13.65
CA ASN A 73 -7.50 13.41 -14.57
C ASN A 73 -7.84 13.10 -16.04
N GLU A 74 -7.85 11.82 -16.40
CA GLU A 74 -8.27 11.34 -17.74
C GLU A 74 -9.79 11.17 -17.88
N GLY A 75 -10.56 11.58 -16.89
CA GLY A 75 -12.02 11.58 -16.91
C GLY A 75 -12.69 10.30 -16.40
N TRP A 76 -11.92 9.41 -15.74
CA TRP A 76 -12.48 8.22 -15.08
C TRP A 76 -13.04 8.57 -13.71
N GLN A 77 -14.12 7.91 -13.32
CA GLN A 77 -14.74 8.06 -12.01
C GLN A 77 -14.44 6.83 -11.15
N PRO A 78 -13.95 7.03 -9.91
CA PRO A 78 -13.71 5.91 -9.01
C PRO A 78 -15.02 5.32 -8.48
N LEU A 79 -15.08 3.99 -8.44
CA LEU A 79 -16.16 3.22 -7.82
C LEU A 79 -15.68 2.65 -6.47
N PRO A 80 -16.62 2.18 -5.61
CA PRO A 80 -16.25 1.53 -4.36
C PRO A 80 -15.33 0.33 -4.59
N GLN A 81 -14.26 0.24 -3.81
CA GLN A 81 -13.25 -0.83 -3.90
C GLN A 81 -13.73 -2.15 -3.31
N LYS A 82 -14.74 -2.11 -2.44
CA LYS A 82 -15.34 -3.30 -1.82
C LYS A 82 -16.58 -3.72 -2.59
N ILE A 83 -16.50 -4.91 -3.16
CA ILE A 83 -17.62 -5.53 -3.85
C ILE A 83 -18.00 -6.80 -3.10
N THR A 84 -19.28 -6.96 -2.82
CA THR A 84 -19.81 -8.20 -2.26
C THR A 84 -20.30 -9.07 -3.40
N SER A 85 -19.78 -10.29 -3.49
CA SER A 85 -20.26 -11.27 -4.46
C SER A 85 -21.69 -11.72 -4.14
N LYS A 86 -22.36 -12.34 -5.10
CA LYS A 86 -23.70 -12.93 -4.89
C LYS A 86 -23.71 -14.02 -3.81
N GLU A 87 -22.54 -14.61 -3.53
CA GLU A 87 -22.33 -15.64 -2.51
C GLU A 87 -22.00 -15.07 -1.13
N GLY A 88 -21.91 -13.73 -1.00
CA GLY A 88 -21.65 -13.04 0.26
C GLY A 88 -20.17 -12.78 0.56
N ASP A 89 -19.26 -13.18 -0.31
CA ASP A 89 -17.83 -12.93 -0.16
C ASP A 89 -17.49 -11.49 -0.51
N ALA A 90 -16.74 -10.82 0.36
CA ALA A 90 -16.22 -9.49 0.12
C ALA A 90 -14.93 -9.57 -0.70
N LEU A 91 -14.93 -8.93 -1.86
CA LEU A 91 -13.73 -8.74 -2.68
C LEU A 91 -13.20 -7.32 -2.47
N ASP A 92 -11.95 -7.23 -2.01
CA ASP A 92 -11.20 -5.99 -1.96
C ASP A 92 -10.43 -5.84 -3.28
N ILE A 93 -10.73 -4.76 -4.00
CA ILE A 93 -10.13 -4.44 -5.29
C ILE A 93 -9.26 -3.20 -5.12
N ASP A 94 -8.03 -3.22 -5.62
CA ASP A 94 -7.12 -2.07 -5.50
C ASP A 94 -7.73 -0.83 -6.16
N GLN A 95 -8.21 -0.95 -7.40
CA GLN A 95 -8.92 0.13 -8.04
C GLN A 95 -10.02 -0.35 -9.00
N LEU A 96 -11.15 0.31 -8.91
CA LEU A 96 -12.27 0.13 -9.81
C LEU A 96 -12.71 1.51 -10.33
N LEU A 97 -12.72 1.68 -11.63
CA LEU A 97 -12.99 2.95 -12.28
C LEU A 97 -13.99 2.77 -13.41
N ILE A 98 -14.83 3.76 -13.64
CA ILE A 98 -15.79 3.78 -14.75
C ILE A 98 -15.62 5.03 -15.60
N LYS A 99 -15.75 4.83 -16.91
CA LYS A 99 -15.83 5.93 -17.90
C LYS A 99 -16.72 5.50 -19.04
N ASP A 100 -17.77 6.29 -19.27
CA ASP A 100 -18.84 5.92 -20.23
C ASP A 100 -19.39 4.52 -19.91
N ASP A 101 -19.36 3.60 -20.87
CA ASP A 101 -19.82 2.22 -20.71
C ASP A 101 -18.69 1.23 -20.36
N LYS A 102 -17.49 1.76 -20.01
CA LYS A 102 -16.30 0.94 -19.73
C LYS A 102 -16.02 0.91 -18.25
N VAL A 103 -15.75 -0.28 -17.74
CA VAL A 103 -15.26 -0.48 -16.37
C VAL A 103 -13.81 -0.93 -16.44
N LEU A 104 -12.95 -0.25 -15.69
CA LEU A 104 -11.54 -0.57 -15.56
C LEU A 104 -11.28 -1.11 -14.15
N PHE A 105 -10.76 -2.32 -14.12
CA PHE A 105 -10.31 -2.99 -12.92
C PHE A 105 -8.78 -3.01 -12.91
N ILE A 106 -8.16 -2.56 -11.82
CA ILE A 106 -6.71 -2.54 -11.66
C ILE A 106 -6.35 -3.24 -10.36
N GLU A 107 -5.52 -4.26 -10.49
CA GLU A 107 -4.82 -4.90 -9.38
C GLU A 107 -3.34 -4.51 -9.46
N GLN A 108 -2.79 -3.96 -8.39
CA GLN A 108 -1.44 -3.42 -8.40
C GLN A 108 -0.50 -4.28 -7.57
N LYS A 109 0.66 -4.57 -8.13
CA LYS A 109 1.75 -5.23 -7.43
C LYS A 109 3.03 -4.44 -7.56
N VAL A 110 3.54 -3.98 -6.42
CA VAL A 110 4.83 -3.30 -6.34
C VAL A 110 5.96 -4.29 -6.03
N ARG A 111 5.63 -5.47 -5.50
CA ARG A 111 6.60 -6.52 -5.16
C ARG A 111 6.27 -7.83 -5.84
N ASP A 112 7.32 -8.52 -6.23
CA ASP A 112 7.25 -9.90 -6.68
C ASP A 112 7.28 -10.86 -5.47
N ASP A 113 6.28 -10.71 -4.60
CA ASP A 113 6.09 -11.57 -3.44
C ASP A 113 5.61 -12.95 -3.90
N HIS A 114 6.54 -13.88 -4.02
CA HIS A 114 6.28 -15.28 -4.36
C HIS A 114 5.75 -16.09 -3.17
N ASP A 115 5.08 -15.46 -2.20
CA ASP A 115 4.40 -16.20 -1.15
C ASP A 115 3.24 -17.00 -1.76
N SER A 116 3.36 -18.32 -1.69
CA SER A 116 2.37 -19.24 -2.25
C SER A 116 0.97 -19.07 -1.67
N THR A 117 0.87 -18.60 -0.43
CA THR A 117 -0.41 -18.35 0.26
C THR A 117 -1.10 -17.11 -0.31
N LYS A 118 -0.35 -16.03 -0.51
CA LYS A 118 -0.86 -14.81 -1.15
C LYS A 118 -1.24 -15.07 -2.61
N LYS A 119 -0.45 -15.89 -3.31
CA LYS A 119 -0.73 -16.26 -4.69
C LYS A 119 -2.04 -17.04 -4.85
N ARG A 120 -2.37 -17.93 -3.91
CA ARG A 120 -3.66 -18.64 -3.89
C ARG A 120 -4.82 -17.69 -3.67
N GLY A 121 -4.69 -16.75 -2.73
CA GLY A 121 -5.69 -15.72 -2.47
C GLY A 121 -5.95 -14.85 -3.69
N GLN A 122 -4.92 -14.50 -4.45
CA GLN A 122 -5.06 -13.73 -5.68
C GLN A 122 -5.77 -14.50 -6.80
N ILE A 123 -5.46 -15.79 -6.97
CA ILE A 123 -6.12 -16.62 -7.98
C ILE A 123 -7.60 -16.81 -7.65
N SER A 124 -7.98 -16.91 -6.37
CA SER A 124 -9.38 -17.03 -5.97
C SER A 124 -10.19 -15.73 -6.14
N ASN A 125 -9.53 -14.58 -6.24
CA ASN A 125 -10.15 -13.28 -6.45
C ASN A 125 -10.42 -12.96 -7.95
N PHE A 126 -9.92 -13.77 -8.84
CA PHE A 126 -10.18 -13.69 -10.28
C PHE A 126 -11.08 -14.84 -10.73
#